data_e6a745ffb84672a4bf428a9eb77de655
#
_entry.id   e6a745ffb84672a4bf428a9eb77de655
#
_cell.length_a   1.000
_cell.length_b   1.000
_cell.length_c   1.000
_cell.angle_alpha   90.00
_cell.angle_beta   90.00
_cell.angle_gamma   90.00
#
_symmetry.space_group_name_H-M   'P 1'
#
loop_
_entity.id
_entity.type
_entity.pdbx_description
1 polymer ?
#
loop_
_entity_poly.entity_id
_entity_poly.type
_entity_poly.pdbx_seq_one_letter_code
_entity_poly.pdbx_strand_id
1 'polypeptide(L)'
;SQSDSAFFTLNERLESGIVYWIPWQNRGKITHMEKTFEKIVNHAKTTGFVFQGSEIYGGLSNTWDFGPYGVMLKDNIKRAWQKKFIQEDPNNVEIQAAILMNPKVWEASGHLKGFSDPLMDCKQCKTRHRADQLIENWSNGTVNPEGWSNEKMEEFIRENNIPCPDCGSHDFTNIRQFNLMFKTFQGTLEDAKNTIYLRPETAQGMFVDFKNVQRAYRKK
;
A
#
# COMPACT_ATOMS: atom_id res chain seq x y z
N SER A 1 15.65 -45.84 2.10
CA SER A 1 14.47 -46.70 2.25
C SER A 1 13.62 -46.22 3.45
N GLN A 2 12.51 -45.62 3.23
CA GLN A 2 11.48 -45.09 4.14
C GLN A 2 11.62 -43.62 4.52
N SER A 3 11.28 -42.74 3.55
CA SER A 3 10.82 -41.35 3.85
C SER A 3 10.08 -40.67 2.68
N ASP A 4 9.63 -41.43 1.67
CA ASP A 4 9.00 -40.82 0.47
C ASP A 4 7.47 -40.95 0.37
N SER A 5 6.78 -41.31 1.45
CA SER A 5 5.33 -41.61 1.42
C SER A 5 4.39 -40.52 1.96
N ALA A 6 4.90 -39.34 2.33
CA ALA A 6 4.07 -38.33 3.01
C ALA A 6 3.57 -37.18 2.11
N PHE A 7 3.82 -37.17 0.82
CA PHE A 7 3.41 -36.09 -0.07
C PHE A 7 2.40 -36.48 -1.18
N PHE A 8 1.77 -37.63 -1.07
CA PHE A 8 0.91 -38.18 -2.15
C PHE A 8 -0.61 -38.01 -1.97
N THR A 9 -1.10 -37.30 -0.96
CA THR A 9 -2.54 -37.31 -0.65
C THR A 9 -3.29 -35.99 -0.90
N LEU A 10 -2.75 -35.05 -1.65
CA LEU A 10 -3.44 -33.76 -1.93
C LEU A 10 -3.90 -33.59 -3.40
N ASN A 11 -3.82 -34.60 -4.24
CA ASN A 11 -4.05 -34.43 -5.68
C ASN A 11 -5.23 -35.23 -6.27
N GLU A 12 -6.12 -35.78 -5.49
CA GLU A 12 -7.20 -36.64 -6.05
C GLU A 12 -8.61 -36.05 -6.03
N ARG A 13 -8.81 -34.74 -5.99
CA ARG A 13 -10.15 -34.16 -6.19
C ARG A 13 -10.12 -32.79 -6.85
N LEU A 14 -9.80 -32.75 -8.14
CA LEU A 14 -10.32 -31.70 -9.03
C LEU A 14 -10.49 -32.32 -10.43
N GLU A 15 -11.68 -32.77 -10.71
CA GLU A 15 -12.11 -33.11 -12.05
C GLU A 15 -12.07 -31.86 -12.93
N SER A 16 -11.46 -31.98 -14.11
CA SER A 16 -11.38 -31.02 -15.20
C SER A 16 -10.35 -29.88 -15.16
N GLY A 17 -9.15 -30.08 -14.67
CA GLY A 17 -8.07 -29.13 -14.91
C GLY A 17 -6.79 -29.86 -15.31
N ILE A 18 -6.25 -29.59 -16.50
CA ILE A 18 -4.97 -30.13 -16.95
C ILE A 18 -3.88 -29.57 -16.04
N VAL A 19 -3.39 -30.38 -15.10
CA VAL A 19 -2.24 -30.03 -14.26
C VAL A 19 -0.98 -30.52 -14.95
N TYR A 20 -0.18 -29.63 -15.47
CA TYR A 20 1.16 -29.99 -15.94
C TYR A 20 2.07 -30.28 -14.75
N TRP A 21 2.41 -31.54 -14.58
CA TRP A 21 3.39 -31.97 -13.58
C TRP A 21 4.81 -31.69 -14.14
N ILE A 22 5.52 -30.75 -13.48
CA ILE A 22 6.94 -30.50 -13.79
C ILE A 22 7.77 -31.31 -12.78
N PRO A 23 8.57 -32.32 -13.23
CA PRO A 23 9.38 -33.12 -12.35
C PRO A 23 10.37 -32.27 -11.55
N TRP A 24 10.51 -32.55 -10.27
CA TRP A 24 11.39 -31.87 -9.33
C TRP A 24 12.86 -31.82 -9.78
N GLN A 25 13.27 -32.72 -10.64
CA GLN A 25 14.64 -32.90 -11.14
C GLN A 25 15.11 -31.79 -12.09
N ASN A 26 14.24 -30.92 -12.61
CA ASN A 26 14.60 -29.84 -13.53
C ASN A 26 14.73 -28.46 -12.86
N ARG A 27 14.91 -28.40 -11.55
CA ARG A 27 15.32 -27.15 -10.91
C ARG A 27 16.79 -26.90 -11.25
N GLY A 28 17.03 -26.13 -12.32
CA GLY A 28 18.35 -25.61 -12.62
C GLY A 28 18.96 -24.97 -11.38
N LYS A 29 20.28 -25.08 -11.24
CA LYS A 29 21.03 -24.42 -10.16
C LYS A 29 20.53 -23.00 -10.02
N ILE A 30 19.91 -22.68 -8.87
CA ILE A 30 19.56 -21.29 -8.52
C ILE A 30 20.89 -20.57 -8.37
N THR A 31 21.39 -20.00 -9.46
CA THR A 31 22.46 -19.02 -9.39
C THR A 31 21.95 -17.88 -8.51
N HIS A 32 22.76 -17.43 -7.57
CA HIS A 32 22.47 -16.28 -6.71
C HIS A 32 22.26 -15.05 -7.59
N MET A 33 21.02 -14.87 -8.05
CA MET A 33 20.63 -13.69 -8.82
C MET A 33 20.47 -12.55 -7.85
N GLU A 34 21.18 -11.47 -8.08
CA GLU A 34 21.00 -10.24 -7.32
C GLU A 34 19.51 -9.85 -7.34
N LYS A 35 18.91 -9.81 -6.16
CA LYS A 35 17.46 -9.56 -5.98
C LYS A 35 17.21 -8.06 -5.98
N THR A 36 17.25 -7.41 -7.13
CA THR A 36 16.84 -6.02 -7.24
C THR A 36 15.30 -5.94 -7.21
N PHE A 37 14.78 -4.81 -6.73
CA PHE A 37 13.34 -4.54 -6.69
C PHE A 37 12.69 -4.71 -8.07
N GLU A 38 13.32 -4.19 -9.12
CA GLU A 38 12.86 -4.31 -10.49
C GLU A 38 12.74 -5.77 -10.95
N LYS A 39 13.73 -6.61 -10.68
CA LYS A 39 13.68 -8.04 -11.02
C LYS A 39 12.56 -8.76 -10.29
N ILE A 40 12.29 -8.41 -9.03
CA ILE A 40 11.20 -8.99 -8.25
C ILE A 40 9.85 -8.58 -8.85
N VAL A 41 9.67 -7.30 -9.18
CA VAL A 41 8.43 -6.80 -9.80
C VAL A 41 8.18 -7.45 -11.15
N ASN A 42 9.20 -7.53 -12.01
CA ASN A 42 9.09 -8.17 -13.31
C ASN A 42 8.75 -9.67 -13.19
N HIS A 43 9.39 -10.36 -12.25
CA HIS A 43 9.07 -11.76 -11.97
C HIS A 43 7.62 -11.91 -11.48
N ALA A 44 7.16 -11.07 -10.55
CA ALA A 44 5.80 -11.12 -10.03
C ALA A 44 4.74 -10.92 -11.14
N LYS A 45 5.00 -10.01 -12.09
CA LYS A 45 4.12 -9.79 -13.25
C LYS A 45 4.11 -10.99 -14.21
N THR A 46 5.28 -11.49 -14.59
CA THR A 46 5.42 -12.56 -15.60
C THR A 46 4.96 -13.92 -15.10
N THR A 47 5.01 -14.17 -13.80
CA THR A 47 4.62 -15.45 -13.18
C THR A 47 3.19 -15.47 -12.62
N GLY A 48 2.41 -14.39 -12.78
CA GLY A 48 1.02 -14.36 -12.37
C GLY A 48 0.78 -14.14 -10.88
N PHE A 49 1.69 -13.45 -10.20
CA PHE A 49 1.42 -12.94 -8.85
C PHE A 49 0.58 -11.68 -8.88
N VAL A 50 0.89 -10.75 -9.79
CA VAL A 50 0.15 -9.49 -9.93
C VAL A 50 0.03 -9.11 -11.40
N PHE A 51 -1.06 -8.42 -11.71
CA PHE A 51 -1.29 -7.79 -13.01
C PHE A 51 -1.67 -6.33 -12.79
N GLN A 52 -1.38 -5.49 -13.76
CA GLN A 52 -1.86 -4.10 -13.68
C GLN A 52 -3.38 -4.07 -13.80
N GLY A 53 -4.05 -3.37 -12.89
CA GLY A 53 -5.52 -3.26 -12.92
C GLY A 53 -5.99 -2.65 -14.24
N SER A 54 -6.97 -3.31 -14.89
CA SER A 54 -7.54 -2.88 -16.19
C SER A 54 -6.52 -2.80 -17.34
N GLU A 55 -5.52 -3.66 -17.36
CA GLU A 55 -4.39 -3.62 -18.30
C GLU A 55 -4.84 -3.60 -19.78
N ILE A 56 -5.89 -4.34 -20.14
CA ILE A 56 -6.42 -4.39 -21.52
C ILE A 56 -6.93 -3.03 -22.02
N TYR A 57 -7.17 -2.08 -21.13
CA TYR A 57 -7.58 -0.70 -21.45
C TYR A 57 -6.48 0.32 -21.19
N GLY A 58 -5.22 -0.11 -21.08
CA GLY A 58 -4.08 0.76 -20.81
C GLY A 58 -3.69 0.87 -19.35
N GLY A 59 -4.40 0.16 -18.47
CA GLY A 59 -4.11 0.13 -17.04
C GLY A 59 -4.58 1.36 -16.26
N LEU A 60 -4.57 1.23 -14.95
CA LEU A 60 -4.83 2.34 -14.01
C LEU A 60 -3.66 2.44 -13.04
N SER A 61 -3.08 3.63 -12.92
CA SER A 61 -1.92 3.87 -12.05
C SER A 61 -2.20 3.45 -10.60
N ASN A 62 -1.22 2.81 -9.99
CA ASN A 62 -1.27 2.34 -8.60
C ASN A 62 -2.41 1.35 -8.27
N THR A 63 -3.00 0.72 -9.30
CA THR A 63 -4.05 -0.29 -9.15
C THR A 63 -3.55 -1.63 -9.68
N TRP A 64 -3.65 -2.67 -8.86
CA TRP A 64 -3.12 -3.99 -9.13
C TRP A 64 -4.15 -5.07 -8.85
N ASP A 65 -4.25 -6.02 -9.78
CA ASP A 65 -5.01 -7.24 -9.57
C ASP A 65 -4.07 -8.34 -9.05
N PHE A 66 -4.53 -9.15 -8.10
CA PHE A 66 -3.80 -10.33 -7.69
C PHE A 66 -4.10 -11.48 -8.65
N GLY A 67 -3.06 -12.00 -9.30
CA GLY A 67 -3.15 -13.22 -10.08
C GLY A 67 -3.26 -14.47 -9.20
N PRO A 68 -3.37 -15.67 -9.79
CA PRO A 68 -3.59 -16.91 -9.04
C PRO A 68 -2.56 -17.16 -7.93
N TYR A 69 -1.29 -16.98 -8.20
CA TYR A 69 -0.23 -17.14 -7.20
C TYR A 69 -0.23 -16.01 -6.17
N GLY A 70 -0.59 -14.80 -6.59
CA GLY A 70 -0.71 -13.65 -5.69
C GLY A 70 -1.82 -13.83 -4.67
N VAL A 71 -2.98 -14.36 -5.07
CA VAL A 71 -4.09 -14.69 -4.15
C VAL A 71 -3.64 -15.72 -3.13
N MET A 72 -3.01 -16.80 -3.56
CA MET A 72 -2.51 -17.86 -2.66
C MET A 72 -1.50 -17.31 -1.65
N LEU A 73 -0.55 -16.51 -2.11
CA LEU A 73 0.46 -15.88 -1.23
C LEU A 73 -0.20 -14.93 -0.23
N LYS A 74 -1.09 -14.06 -0.70
CA LYS A 74 -1.85 -13.13 0.14
C LYS A 74 -2.63 -13.86 1.23
N ASP A 75 -3.33 -14.94 0.89
CA ASP A 75 -4.12 -15.71 1.85
C ASP A 75 -3.25 -16.47 2.85
N ASN A 76 -2.08 -16.95 2.44
CA ASN A 76 -1.11 -17.53 3.36
C ASN A 76 -0.59 -16.51 4.37
N ILE A 77 -0.28 -15.29 3.92
CA ILE A 77 0.16 -14.19 4.79
C ILE A 77 -0.96 -13.82 5.78
N LYS A 78 -2.20 -13.68 5.29
CA LYS A 78 -3.35 -13.39 6.16
C LYS A 78 -3.56 -14.45 7.22
N ARG A 79 -3.50 -15.73 6.85
CA ARG A 79 -3.64 -16.84 7.82
C ARG A 79 -2.52 -16.83 8.87
N ALA A 80 -1.29 -16.57 8.46
CA ALA A 80 -0.17 -16.46 9.38
C ALA A 80 -0.35 -15.29 10.35
N TRP A 81 -0.82 -14.14 9.85
CA TRP A 81 -1.13 -12.97 10.67
C TRP A 81 -2.27 -13.26 11.67
N GLN A 82 -3.39 -13.82 11.20
CA GLN A 82 -4.52 -14.18 12.08
C GLN A 82 -4.10 -15.16 13.17
N LYS A 83 -3.33 -16.19 12.79
CA LYS A 83 -2.79 -17.15 13.78
C LYS A 83 -1.96 -16.42 14.82
N LYS A 84 -1.00 -15.60 14.40
CA LYS A 84 -0.04 -14.95 15.29
C LYS A 84 -0.68 -13.92 16.22
N PHE A 85 -1.54 -13.07 15.71
CA PHE A 85 -2.05 -11.90 16.44
C PHE A 85 -3.44 -12.10 17.05
N ILE A 86 -4.23 -13.05 16.54
CA ILE A 86 -5.59 -13.27 17.03
C ILE A 86 -5.71 -14.61 17.78
N GLN A 87 -5.21 -15.72 17.19
CA GLN A 87 -5.44 -17.04 17.77
C GLN A 87 -4.48 -17.35 18.92
N GLU A 88 -3.25 -16.86 18.88
CA GLU A 88 -2.24 -17.07 19.93
C GLU A 88 -2.42 -16.13 21.13
N ASP A 89 -3.21 -15.06 21.01
CA ASP A 89 -3.49 -14.13 22.11
C ASP A 89 -4.99 -14.13 22.46
N PRO A 90 -5.40 -14.63 23.65
CA PRO A 90 -6.80 -14.68 24.04
C PRO A 90 -7.45 -13.32 24.30
N ASN A 91 -6.67 -12.25 24.36
CA ASN A 91 -7.16 -10.89 24.59
C ASN A 91 -7.45 -10.13 23.30
N ASN A 92 -7.02 -10.66 22.17
CA ASN A 92 -7.26 -10.05 20.87
C ASN A 92 -8.52 -10.62 20.23
N VAL A 93 -9.26 -9.75 19.55
CA VAL A 93 -10.41 -10.09 18.72
C VAL A 93 -10.29 -9.41 17.38
N GLU A 94 -10.70 -10.09 16.33
CA GLU A 94 -10.66 -9.57 14.96
C GLU A 94 -11.94 -8.79 14.67
N ILE A 95 -11.78 -7.65 14.02
CA ILE A 95 -12.90 -6.89 13.42
C ILE A 95 -12.57 -6.59 11.95
N GLN A 96 -13.61 -6.41 11.17
CA GLN A 96 -13.51 -5.89 9.81
C GLN A 96 -14.38 -4.66 9.67
N ALA A 97 -13.82 -3.48 9.89
CA ALA A 97 -14.52 -2.23 9.71
C ALA A 97 -14.73 -1.91 8.22
N ALA A 98 -15.75 -1.12 7.93
CA ALA A 98 -16.07 -0.66 6.58
C ALA A 98 -14.95 0.22 6.00
N ILE A 99 -14.73 0.15 4.68
CA ILE A 99 -13.80 1.02 3.97
C ILE A 99 -14.32 2.47 3.95
N LEU A 100 -15.64 2.63 3.77
CA LEU A 100 -16.32 3.92 3.80
C LEU A 100 -16.81 4.17 5.23
N MET A 101 -16.43 5.31 5.79
CA MET A 101 -16.77 5.70 7.16
C MET A 101 -17.34 7.12 7.16
N ASN A 102 -18.08 7.45 8.22
CA ASN A 102 -18.60 8.80 8.40
C ASN A 102 -17.46 9.83 8.39
N PRO A 103 -17.57 10.94 7.63
CA PRO A 103 -16.52 11.97 7.55
C PRO A 103 -16.07 12.53 8.90
N LYS A 104 -16.94 12.55 9.90
CA LYS A 104 -16.61 12.98 11.27
C LYS A 104 -15.51 12.14 11.93
N VAL A 105 -15.34 10.89 11.51
CA VAL A 105 -14.24 10.05 11.99
C VAL A 105 -12.90 10.66 11.58
N TRP A 106 -12.81 11.11 10.35
CA TRP A 106 -11.60 11.71 9.76
C TRP A 106 -11.36 13.14 10.23
N GLU A 107 -12.42 13.85 10.56
CA GLU A 107 -12.33 15.16 11.23
C GLU A 107 -11.78 15.01 12.64
N ALA A 108 -12.34 14.09 13.43
CA ALA A 108 -11.93 13.82 14.81
C ALA A 108 -10.48 13.31 14.91
N SER A 109 -10.05 12.48 13.95
CA SER A 109 -8.68 11.95 13.89
C SER A 109 -7.67 12.91 13.25
N GLY A 110 -8.12 14.08 12.74
CA GLY A 110 -7.25 15.08 12.13
C GLY A 110 -6.86 14.84 10.67
N HIS A 111 -7.26 13.72 10.07
CA HIS A 111 -6.89 13.37 8.69
C HIS A 111 -7.38 14.38 7.65
N LEU A 112 -8.54 15.01 7.85
CA LEU A 112 -9.03 16.00 6.90
C LEU A 112 -8.17 17.26 6.84
N LYS A 113 -7.48 17.60 7.93
CA LYS A 113 -6.66 18.82 8.02
C LYS A 113 -5.17 18.57 7.84
N GLY A 114 -4.66 17.44 8.36
CA GLY A 114 -3.24 17.19 8.49
C GLY A 114 -2.69 16.06 7.62
N PHE A 115 -3.55 15.25 6.96
CA PHE A 115 -3.08 14.15 6.14
C PHE A 115 -2.82 14.62 4.70
N SER A 116 -1.72 15.37 4.55
CA SER A 116 -1.34 15.99 3.29
C SER A 116 0.17 15.97 3.09
N ASP A 117 0.59 15.84 1.84
CA ASP A 117 1.99 15.93 1.43
C ASP A 117 2.29 17.30 0.82
N PRO A 118 3.45 17.89 1.14
CA PRO A 118 3.94 19.09 0.47
C PRO A 118 4.50 18.73 -0.91
N LEU A 119 3.72 18.94 -1.96
CA LEU A 119 4.10 18.59 -3.33
C LEU A 119 4.54 19.81 -4.14
N MET A 120 5.58 19.61 -4.95
CA MET A 120 6.07 20.57 -5.94
C MET A 120 6.40 19.86 -7.25
N ASP A 121 6.23 20.55 -8.37
CA ASP A 121 6.54 20.01 -9.69
C ASP A 121 7.81 20.66 -10.24
N CYS A 122 8.72 19.86 -10.81
CA CYS A 122 9.83 20.40 -11.60
C CYS A 122 9.27 21.04 -12.86
N LYS A 123 9.61 22.32 -13.15
CA LYS A 123 9.08 23.02 -14.33
C LYS A 123 9.65 22.49 -15.64
N GLN A 124 10.84 21.88 -15.61
CA GLN A 124 11.50 21.36 -16.79
C GLN A 124 10.99 19.98 -17.20
N CYS A 125 11.10 18.97 -16.33
CA CYS A 125 10.71 17.58 -16.65
C CYS A 125 9.27 17.25 -16.24
N LYS A 126 8.55 18.14 -15.56
CA LYS A 126 7.18 17.98 -15.05
C LYS A 126 7.00 16.86 -14.01
N THR A 127 8.08 16.28 -13.54
CA THR A 127 8.00 15.26 -12.47
C THR A 127 7.62 15.93 -11.16
N ARG A 128 6.75 15.25 -10.43
CA ARG A 128 6.27 15.68 -9.11
C ARG A 128 7.12 15.09 -8.00
N HIS A 129 7.51 15.93 -7.04
CA HIS A 129 8.31 15.54 -5.88
C HIS A 129 7.63 15.98 -4.59
N ARG A 130 7.86 15.23 -3.53
CA ARG A 130 7.60 15.67 -2.16
C ARG A 130 8.74 16.56 -1.73
N ALA A 131 8.44 17.78 -1.32
CA ALA A 131 9.46 18.77 -0.93
C ALA A 131 10.24 18.33 0.32
N ASP A 132 9.57 17.74 1.29
CA ASP A 132 10.18 17.19 2.50
C ASP A 132 11.19 16.06 2.16
N GLN A 133 10.78 15.10 1.34
CA GLN A 133 11.67 14.00 0.89
C GLN A 133 12.81 14.50 0.02
N LEU A 134 12.59 15.51 -0.80
CA LEU A 134 13.64 16.11 -1.63
C LEU A 134 14.76 16.70 -0.76
N ILE A 135 14.39 17.40 0.32
CA ILE A 135 15.32 17.96 1.30
C ILE A 135 16.05 16.85 2.07
N GLU A 136 15.32 15.87 2.58
CA GLU A 136 15.87 14.76 3.34
C GLU A 136 16.88 13.95 2.51
N ASN A 137 16.52 13.59 1.28
CA ASN A 137 17.38 12.84 0.36
C ASN A 137 18.63 13.62 -0.03
N TRP A 138 18.49 14.93 -0.33
CA TRP A 138 19.63 15.80 -0.67
C TRP A 138 20.61 15.92 0.49
N SER A 139 20.09 16.03 1.71
CA SER A 139 20.91 16.15 2.92
C SER A 139 21.42 14.79 3.45
N ASN A 140 21.13 13.66 2.78
CA ASN A 140 21.40 12.29 3.26
C ASN A 140 20.86 12.05 4.67
N GLY A 141 19.67 12.58 4.98
CA GLY A 141 19.01 12.41 6.26
C GLY A 141 19.55 13.28 7.42
N THR A 142 20.46 14.22 7.13
CA THR A 142 21.00 15.12 8.18
C THR A 142 20.04 16.26 8.52
N VAL A 143 19.13 16.61 7.61
CA VAL A 143 18.09 17.62 7.81
C VAL A 143 16.74 16.93 7.82
N ASN A 144 15.98 17.10 8.92
CA ASN A 144 14.61 16.64 9.01
C ASN A 144 13.64 17.82 8.82
N PRO A 145 12.92 17.89 7.69
CA PRO A 145 11.97 18.98 7.40
C PRO A 145 10.58 18.74 8.00
N GLU A 146 10.39 17.70 8.82
CA GLU A 146 9.11 17.40 9.45
C GLU A 146 8.59 18.60 10.25
N GLY A 147 7.35 18.99 10.01
CA GLY A 147 6.72 20.14 10.66
C GLY A 147 7.17 21.52 10.16
N TRP A 148 7.98 21.59 9.09
CA TRP A 148 8.30 22.89 8.48
C TRP A 148 7.11 23.43 7.69
N SER A 149 7.02 24.79 7.62
CA SER A 149 6.07 25.43 6.73
C SER A 149 6.51 25.28 5.26
N ASN A 150 5.57 25.44 4.33
CA ASN A 150 5.85 25.36 2.90
C ASN A 150 6.90 26.41 2.50
N GLU A 151 6.76 27.63 3.02
CA GLU A 151 7.65 28.76 2.74
C GLU A 151 9.10 28.44 3.17
N LYS A 152 9.27 27.85 4.36
CA LYS A 152 10.58 27.44 4.86
C LYS A 152 11.21 26.34 4.01
N MET A 153 10.42 25.38 3.54
CA MET A 153 10.92 24.33 2.65
C MET A 153 11.31 24.93 1.28
N GLU A 154 10.50 25.83 0.72
CA GLU A 154 10.81 26.50 -0.55
C GLU A 154 12.08 27.33 -0.45
N GLU A 155 12.25 28.09 0.63
CA GLU A 155 13.45 28.88 0.90
C GLU A 155 14.68 28.00 1.00
N PHE A 156 14.60 26.92 1.80
CA PHE A 156 15.71 25.98 1.96
C PHE A 156 16.12 25.32 0.64
N ILE A 157 15.15 24.88 -0.18
CA ILE A 157 15.42 24.30 -1.50
C ILE A 157 16.14 25.28 -2.40
N ARG A 158 15.73 26.56 -2.37
CA ARG A 158 16.31 27.63 -3.19
C ARG A 158 17.70 28.01 -2.70
N GLU A 159 17.92 28.23 -1.41
CA GLU A 159 19.18 28.63 -0.82
C GLU A 159 20.26 27.58 -1.01
N ASN A 160 19.91 26.30 -0.88
CA ASN A 160 20.83 25.20 -1.05
C ASN A 160 20.93 24.72 -2.51
N ASN A 161 20.25 25.40 -3.42
CA ASN A 161 20.26 25.09 -4.84
C ASN A 161 20.02 23.58 -5.12
N ILE A 162 18.99 23.01 -4.48
CA ILE A 162 18.70 21.57 -4.55
C ILE A 162 18.23 21.21 -5.97
N PRO A 163 18.91 20.25 -6.65
CA PRO A 163 18.52 19.87 -8.00
C PRO A 163 17.37 18.89 -8.03
N CYS A 164 16.60 18.91 -9.12
CA CYS A 164 15.67 17.84 -9.44
C CYS A 164 16.42 16.53 -9.65
N PRO A 165 16.08 15.45 -8.95
CA PRO A 165 16.78 14.17 -9.08
C PRO A 165 16.68 13.54 -10.46
N ASP A 166 15.61 13.89 -11.23
CA ASP A 166 15.36 13.29 -12.54
C ASP A 166 16.07 14.03 -13.69
N CYS A 167 16.20 15.36 -13.63
CA CYS A 167 16.75 16.13 -14.75
C CYS A 167 17.80 17.16 -14.37
N GLY A 168 18.13 17.31 -13.08
CA GLY A 168 19.12 18.25 -12.59
C GLY A 168 18.70 19.74 -12.58
N SER A 169 17.48 20.06 -12.98
CA SER A 169 16.95 21.44 -12.96
C SER A 169 16.72 21.92 -11.53
N HIS A 170 16.90 23.22 -11.29
CA HIS A 170 16.63 23.87 -10.00
C HIS A 170 15.32 24.69 -10.00
N ASP A 171 14.56 24.63 -11.08
CA ASP A 171 13.33 25.42 -11.24
C ASP A 171 12.09 24.58 -10.91
N PHE A 172 11.51 24.86 -9.76
CA PHE A 172 10.32 24.19 -9.24
C PHE A 172 9.13 25.15 -9.15
N THR A 173 7.93 24.57 -9.09
CA THR A 173 6.71 25.31 -8.71
C THR A 173 6.71 25.57 -7.21
N ASN A 174 5.82 26.44 -6.74
CA ASN A 174 5.56 26.57 -5.33
C ASN A 174 4.99 25.27 -4.76
N ILE A 175 5.24 25.04 -3.47
CA ILE A 175 4.73 23.87 -2.75
C ILE A 175 3.21 24.01 -2.56
N ARG A 176 2.50 22.93 -2.83
CA ARG A 176 1.05 22.82 -2.61
C ARG A 176 0.80 21.64 -1.68
N GLN A 177 -0.02 21.85 -0.66
CA GLN A 177 -0.49 20.76 0.20
C GLN A 177 -1.49 19.91 -0.58
N PHE A 178 -1.18 18.64 -0.73
CA PHE A 178 -2.04 17.66 -1.39
C PHE A 178 -2.62 16.72 -0.35
N ASN A 179 -3.93 16.80 -0.13
CA ASN A 179 -4.61 15.89 0.80
C ASN A 179 -4.62 14.46 0.23
N LEU A 180 -4.14 13.51 1.01
CA LEU A 180 -3.99 12.11 0.62
C LEU A 180 -5.27 11.28 0.78
N MET A 181 -6.34 11.86 1.33
CA MET A 181 -7.62 11.20 1.47
C MET A 181 -8.28 11.00 0.11
N PHE A 182 -8.59 9.74 -0.23
CA PHE A 182 -9.35 9.44 -1.44
C PHE A 182 -10.81 9.85 -1.24
N LYS A 183 -11.20 10.94 -1.89
CA LYS A 183 -12.54 11.52 -1.81
C LYS A 183 -13.48 10.87 -2.82
N THR A 184 -14.71 10.58 -2.40
CA THR A 184 -15.80 10.15 -3.26
C THR A 184 -17.14 10.70 -2.75
N PHE A 185 -18.23 10.31 -3.38
CA PHE A 185 -19.57 10.75 -3.01
C PHE A 185 -20.50 9.57 -2.79
N GLN A 186 -21.41 9.70 -1.85
CA GLN A 186 -22.46 8.73 -1.61
C GLN A 186 -23.80 9.32 -2.03
N GLY A 187 -24.51 8.63 -2.93
CA GLY A 187 -25.77 9.11 -3.50
C GLY A 187 -25.63 9.67 -4.91
N THR A 188 -26.64 10.37 -5.39
CA THR A 188 -26.76 10.83 -6.77
C THR A 188 -26.17 12.23 -7.01
N LEU A 189 -25.88 12.97 -5.94
CA LEU A 189 -25.37 14.34 -6.02
C LEU A 189 -23.97 14.44 -5.49
N GLU A 190 -23.08 15.08 -6.28
CA GLU A 190 -21.70 15.36 -5.90
C GLU A 190 -21.62 16.69 -5.15
N ASP A 191 -22.17 16.74 -3.94
CA ASP A 191 -22.16 17.92 -3.09
C ASP A 191 -21.35 17.68 -1.78
N ALA A 192 -21.14 18.74 -1.03
CA ALA A 192 -20.39 18.68 0.22
C ALA A 192 -21.06 17.79 1.28
N LYS A 193 -22.38 17.63 1.26
CA LYS A 193 -23.12 16.81 2.23
C LYS A 193 -22.96 15.33 1.95
N ASN A 194 -22.76 14.98 0.69
CA ASN A 194 -22.61 13.60 0.22
C ASN A 194 -21.16 13.17 0.11
N THR A 195 -20.22 14.06 0.43
CA THR A 195 -18.80 13.77 0.40
C THR A 195 -18.43 12.74 1.47
N ILE A 196 -17.78 11.66 1.04
CA ILE A 196 -17.21 10.63 1.90
C ILE A 196 -15.76 10.32 1.48
N TYR A 197 -15.06 9.60 2.30
CA TYR A 197 -13.66 9.24 2.05
C TYR A 197 -13.45 7.75 2.24
N LEU A 198 -12.61 7.16 1.39
CA LEU A 198 -12.07 5.84 1.67
C LEU A 198 -11.07 5.97 2.84
N ARG A 199 -11.10 4.99 3.74
CA ARG A 199 -10.18 4.99 4.87
C ARG A 199 -8.73 4.91 4.41
N PRO A 200 -7.84 5.83 4.84
CA PRO A 200 -6.41 5.77 4.53
C PRO A 200 -5.68 4.74 5.39
N GLU A 201 -6.26 4.40 6.55
CA GLU A 201 -5.72 3.43 7.52
C GLU A 201 -6.84 2.71 8.26
N THR A 202 -6.50 1.68 9.03
CA THR A 202 -7.49 0.81 9.69
C THR A 202 -7.70 1.13 11.17
N ALA A 203 -6.88 1.98 11.78
CA ALA A 203 -6.90 2.24 13.23
C ALA A 203 -8.24 2.79 13.73
N GLN A 204 -8.85 3.73 13.01
CA GLN A 204 -10.09 4.37 13.44
C GLN A 204 -11.26 3.40 13.56
N GLY A 205 -11.28 2.33 12.75
CA GLY A 205 -12.29 1.28 12.87
C GLY A 205 -12.30 0.61 14.25
N MET A 206 -11.12 0.39 14.84
CA MET A 206 -11.00 -0.18 16.18
C MET A 206 -11.58 0.75 17.25
N PHE A 207 -11.33 2.05 17.16
CA PHE A 207 -11.86 3.03 18.12
C PHE A 207 -13.37 3.20 17.98
N VAL A 208 -13.88 3.28 16.75
CA VAL A 208 -15.32 3.43 16.47
C VAL A 208 -16.10 2.22 16.97
N ASP A 209 -15.61 1.02 16.77
CA ASP A 209 -16.29 -0.22 17.13
C ASP A 209 -15.97 -0.75 18.53
N PHE A 210 -15.09 -0.11 19.28
CA PHE A 210 -14.64 -0.58 20.59
C PHE A 210 -15.80 -0.96 21.52
N LYS A 211 -16.75 -0.05 21.72
CA LYS A 211 -17.93 -0.31 22.57
C LYS A 211 -18.85 -1.39 22.03
N ASN A 212 -18.95 -1.53 20.71
CA ASN A 212 -19.74 -2.57 20.07
C ASN A 212 -19.13 -3.94 20.35
N VAL A 213 -17.81 -4.06 20.17
CA VAL A 213 -17.06 -5.29 20.46
C VAL A 213 -17.14 -5.65 21.93
N GLN A 214 -16.92 -4.66 22.84
CA GLN A 214 -17.03 -4.87 24.28
C GLN A 214 -18.39 -5.44 24.69
N ARG A 215 -19.48 -4.90 24.14
CA ARG A 215 -20.84 -5.40 24.40
C ARG A 215 -21.07 -6.81 23.85
N ALA A 216 -20.58 -7.08 22.63
CA ALA A 216 -20.73 -8.37 21.98
C ALA A 216 -20.01 -9.50 22.73
N TYR A 217 -18.79 -9.23 23.17
CA TYR A 217 -17.98 -10.22 23.91
C TYR A 217 -18.25 -10.22 25.42
N ARG A 218 -19.06 -9.27 25.93
CA ARG A 218 -19.36 -9.15 27.36
C ARG A 218 -18.16 -9.26 28.30
N LYS A 219 -16.98 -8.90 27.78
CA LYS A 219 -15.77 -8.80 28.61
C LYS A 219 -15.85 -7.52 29.44
N LYS A 220 -15.69 -7.66 30.73
CA LYS A 220 -15.65 -6.54 31.69
C LYS A 220 -14.32 -5.80 31.57
#